data_ee78b3c1120f8a2fd2140495f73d77f3
#
_entry.id   ee78b3c1120f8a2fd2140495f73d77f3
#
_cell.length_a   1.000
_cell.length_b   1.000
_cell.length_c   1.000
_cell.angle_alpha   90.00
_cell.angle_beta   90.00
_cell.angle_gamma   90.00
#
_symmetry.space_group_name_H-M   'P 1'
#
loop_
_entity.id
_entity.type
_entity.pdbx_description
1 polymer ?
#
loop_
_entity_poly.entity_id
_entity_poly.type
_entity_poly.pdbx_seq_one_letter_code
_entity_poly.pdbx_strand_id
1 'polypeptide(L)'
;GQLLHKAGIDAIILERQTGDYVLSRIRAGILEQVCIDLMDEAGVGERMHKEGLVHGGFDMLVGGKRHRIDLNQLTGGKNVMVYGQTELTRDLMDARTAAGLPTVYEASNVQVHDFDTKTPRVTYEKNGQSHTIDCDFIAGCDGFHGVCRASAPRSAIKEFEKVYPFGWLGMLSDTPPVHHELIYVNSPRGFALCSQRSQTRSRYYLQVPLTDKIEEW
;
A
#
# COMPACT_ATOMS: atom_id res chain seq x y z
N GLY A 1 11.94 -5.16 4.27
CA GLY A 1 12.65 -6.37 4.70
C GLY A 1 13.25 -7.14 3.54
N GLN A 2 12.49 -7.38 2.45
CA GLN A 2 12.99 -8.20 1.33
C GLN A 2 14.18 -7.54 0.60
N LEU A 3 14.14 -6.24 0.37
CA LEU A 3 15.27 -5.49 -0.22
C LEU A 3 16.51 -5.53 0.69
N LEU A 4 16.34 -5.43 2.01
CA LEU A 4 17.44 -5.57 2.95
C LEU A 4 18.08 -6.96 2.88
N HIS A 5 17.25 -8.00 2.82
CA HIS A 5 17.74 -9.36 2.63
C HIS A 5 18.57 -9.51 1.33
N LYS A 6 18.08 -8.98 0.21
CA LYS A 6 18.81 -8.98 -1.08
C LYS A 6 20.16 -8.24 -1.00
N ALA A 7 20.23 -7.23 -0.13
CA ALA A 7 21.46 -6.49 0.15
C ALA A 7 22.37 -7.17 1.21
N GLY A 8 22.00 -8.36 1.72
CA GLY A 8 22.76 -9.07 2.75
C GLY A 8 22.64 -8.44 4.14
N ILE A 9 21.58 -7.68 4.40
CA ILE A 9 21.32 -7.02 5.69
C ILE A 9 20.25 -7.81 6.44
N ASP A 10 20.59 -8.26 7.64
CA ASP A 10 19.65 -8.96 8.52
C ASP A 10 18.56 -8.01 9.01
N ALA A 11 17.31 -8.46 8.92
CA ALA A 11 16.17 -7.67 9.32
C ALA A 11 15.05 -8.53 9.91
N ILE A 12 14.56 -8.12 11.07
CA ILE A 12 13.37 -8.67 11.72
C ILE A 12 12.19 -7.74 11.43
N ILE A 13 11.06 -8.30 11.00
CA ILE A 13 9.81 -7.55 10.84
C ILE A 13 8.91 -7.85 12.03
N LEU A 14 8.39 -6.80 12.66
CA LEU A 14 7.33 -6.89 13.66
C LEU A 14 6.01 -6.45 13.03
N GLU A 15 5.00 -7.30 13.06
CA GLU A 15 3.65 -7.02 12.59
C GLU A 15 2.66 -7.26 13.73
N ARG A 16 1.80 -6.27 13.98
CA ARG A 16 0.82 -6.32 15.07
C ARG A 16 -0.29 -7.36 14.85
N GLN A 17 -0.63 -7.61 13.60
CA GLN A 17 -1.71 -8.50 13.22
C GLN A 17 -1.20 -9.89 12.82
N THR A 18 -2.13 -10.82 12.61
CA THR A 18 -1.81 -12.12 11.98
C THR A 18 -1.53 -11.93 10.49
N GLY A 19 -0.79 -12.87 9.89
CA GLY A 19 -0.57 -12.87 8.44
C GLY A 19 -1.87 -12.94 7.64
N ASP A 20 -2.81 -13.76 8.08
CA ASP A 20 -4.14 -13.89 7.43
C ASP A 20 -4.92 -12.58 7.49
N TYR A 21 -4.89 -11.88 8.62
CA TYR A 21 -5.53 -10.57 8.73
C TYR A 21 -4.90 -9.57 7.74
N VAL A 22 -3.57 -9.53 7.65
CA VAL A 22 -2.85 -8.63 6.72
C VAL A 22 -3.30 -8.88 5.28
N LEU A 23 -3.43 -10.14 4.87
CA LEU A 23 -3.86 -10.53 3.52
C LEU A 23 -5.37 -10.35 3.29
N SER A 24 -6.19 -10.38 4.33
CA SER A 24 -7.65 -10.17 4.21
C SER A 24 -8.03 -8.70 3.93
N ARG A 25 -7.10 -7.75 4.16
CA ARG A 25 -7.40 -6.32 4.00
C ARG A 25 -7.39 -5.91 2.53
N ILE A 26 -8.52 -5.45 2.04
CA ILE A 26 -8.64 -4.90 0.68
C ILE A 26 -7.94 -3.55 0.65
N ARG A 27 -7.00 -3.39 -0.28
CA ARG A 27 -6.19 -2.19 -0.47
C ARG A 27 -6.22 -1.74 -1.92
N ALA A 28 -5.52 -0.64 -2.23
CA ALA A 28 -5.29 -0.18 -3.59
C ALA A 28 -4.61 -1.26 -4.45
N GLY A 29 -4.43 -1.01 -5.71
CA GLY A 29 -3.87 -2.00 -6.62
C GLY A 29 -3.38 -1.36 -7.92
N ILE A 30 -2.96 -0.10 -7.86
CA ILE A 30 -2.24 0.57 -8.93
C ILE A 30 -0.82 0.76 -8.44
N LEU A 31 0.14 0.16 -9.14
CA LEU A 31 1.56 0.28 -8.87
C LEU A 31 2.18 1.25 -9.87
N GLU A 32 2.93 2.20 -9.37
CA GLU A 32 3.76 3.07 -10.20
C GLU A 32 5.03 2.35 -10.62
N GLN A 33 5.70 2.84 -11.67
CA GLN A 33 6.91 2.22 -12.22
C GLN A 33 7.98 1.96 -11.15
N VAL A 34 8.19 2.91 -10.25
CA VAL A 34 9.16 2.73 -9.15
C VAL A 34 8.82 1.53 -8.26
N CYS A 35 7.54 1.28 -7.99
CA CYS A 35 7.13 0.12 -7.22
C CYS A 35 7.35 -1.19 -7.99
N ILE A 36 7.08 -1.18 -9.30
CA ILE A 36 7.33 -2.32 -10.19
C ILE A 36 8.82 -2.67 -10.17
N ASP A 37 9.68 -1.67 -10.40
CA ASP A 37 11.14 -1.83 -10.42
C ASP A 37 11.67 -2.38 -9.06
N LEU A 38 11.12 -1.89 -7.93
CA LEU A 38 11.48 -2.39 -6.60
C LEU A 38 11.03 -3.84 -6.35
N MET A 39 9.90 -4.28 -6.92
CA MET A 39 9.49 -5.68 -6.84
C MET A 39 10.41 -6.59 -7.63
N ASP A 40 10.91 -6.13 -8.78
CA ASP A 40 11.91 -6.85 -9.57
C ASP A 40 13.25 -6.92 -8.81
N GLU A 41 13.71 -5.82 -8.25
CA GLU A 41 14.92 -5.77 -7.40
C GLU A 41 14.78 -6.70 -6.18
N ALA A 42 13.61 -6.74 -5.56
CA ALA A 42 13.31 -7.64 -4.45
C ALA A 42 13.26 -9.13 -4.87
N GLY A 43 13.21 -9.41 -6.18
CA GLY A 43 13.13 -10.75 -6.74
C GLY A 43 11.77 -11.42 -6.59
N VAL A 44 10.69 -10.62 -6.55
CA VAL A 44 9.30 -11.07 -6.38
C VAL A 44 8.36 -10.53 -7.47
N GLY A 45 8.91 -10.03 -8.59
CA GLY A 45 8.14 -9.43 -9.68
C GLY A 45 7.50 -10.43 -10.64
N GLU A 46 7.88 -11.71 -10.65
CA GLU A 46 7.45 -12.68 -11.67
C GLU A 46 5.93 -12.79 -11.79
N ARG A 47 5.22 -13.02 -10.68
CA ARG A 47 3.76 -13.13 -10.70
C ARG A 47 3.09 -11.80 -11.05
N MET A 48 3.65 -10.69 -10.58
CA MET A 48 3.19 -9.35 -10.92
C MET A 48 3.24 -9.10 -12.44
N HIS A 49 4.32 -9.47 -13.12
CA HIS A 49 4.43 -9.33 -14.59
C HIS A 49 3.50 -10.29 -15.35
N LYS A 50 3.23 -11.46 -14.80
CA LYS A 50 2.35 -12.45 -15.41
C LYS A 50 0.86 -12.09 -15.31
N GLU A 51 0.44 -11.56 -14.17
CA GLU A 51 -0.97 -11.34 -13.82
C GLU A 51 -1.39 -9.86 -13.84
N GLY A 52 -0.43 -8.96 -13.72
CA GLY A 52 -0.66 -7.52 -13.70
C GLY A 52 -1.10 -6.97 -15.05
N LEU A 53 -1.89 -5.91 -15.02
CA LEU A 53 -2.41 -5.25 -16.21
C LEU A 53 -1.71 -3.91 -16.38
N VAL A 54 -0.90 -3.80 -17.42
CA VAL A 54 -0.13 -2.58 -17.72
C VAL A 54 -1.02 -1.51 -18.31
N HIS A 55 -0.96 -0.30 -17.75
CA HIS A 55 -1.64 0.88 -18.26
C HIS A 55 -0.61 1.93 -18.68
N GLY A 56 -0.65 2.34 -19.95
CA GLY A 56 0.19 3.41 -20.49
C GLY A 56 -0.29 4.81 -20.11
N GLY A 57 -1.46 4.91 -19.50
CA GLY A 57 -2.04 6.18 -19.08
C GLY A 57 -3.42 6.01 -18.45
N PHE A 58 -4.19 7.07 -18.48
CA PHE A 58 -5.57 7.10 -17.98
C PHE A 58 -6.38 8.17 -18.73
N ASP A 59 -7.69 8.09 -18.62
CA ASP A 59 -8.59 9.09 -19.16
C ASP A 59 -9.22 9.95 -18.06
N MET A 60 -9.38 11.22 -18.39
CA MET A 60 -10.13 12.17 -17.56
C MET A 60 -11.41 12.56 -18.32
N LEU A 61 -12.56 12.31 -17.72
CA LEU A 61 -13.85 12.78 -18.22
C LEU A 61 -14.23 14.06 -17.46
N VAL A 62 -14.14 15.21 -18.13
CA VAL A 62 -14.41 16.53 -17.55
C VAL A 62 -15.36 17.30 -18.48
N GLY A 63 -16.47 17.81 -17.96
CA GLY A 63 -17.46 18.57 -18.74
C GLY A 63 -18.04 17.76 -19.91
N GLY A 64 -18.18 16.44 -19.75
CA GLY A 64 -18.65 15.52 -20.80
C GLY A 64 -17.63 15.22 -21.91
N LYS A 65 -16.41 15.75 -21.80
CA LYS A 65 -15.32 15.50 -22.75
C LYS A 65 -14.27 14.56 -22.14
N ARG A 66 -13.77 13.65 -22.96
CA ARG A 66 -12.72 12.70 -22.59
C ARG A 66 -11.37 13.25 -23.01
N HIS A 67 -10.44 13.28 -22.06
CA HIS A 67 -9.07 13.73 -22.24
C HIS A 67 -8.13 12.60 -21.87
N ARG A 68 -7.30 12.17 -22.79
CA ARG A 68 -6.26 11.17 -22.55
C ARG A 68 -5.04 11.80 -21.91
N ILE A 69 -4.55 11.22 -20.84
CA ILE A 69 -3.24 11.50 -20.23
C ILE A 69 -2.35 10.30 -20.54
N ASP A 70 -1.44 10.47 -21.47
CA ASP A 70 -0.50 9.43 -21.87
C ASP A 70 0.74 9.48 -20.98
N LEU A 71 0.76 8.63 -19.95
CA LEU A 71 1.87 8.56 -18.99
C LEU A 71 3.14 8.09 -19.68
N ASN A 72 3.03 7.09 -20.56
CA ASN A 72 4.17 6.52 -21.25
C ASN A 72 4.90 7.59 -22.06
N GLN A 73 4.17 8.37 -22.87
CA GLN A 73 4.72 9.46 -23.66
C GLN A 73 5.29 10.58 -22.77
N LEU A 74 4.54 11.01 -21.74
CA LEU A 74 4.93 12.14 -20.90
C LEU A 74 6.13 11.85 -20.00
N THR A 75 6.38 10.58 -19.67
CA THR A 75 7.44 10.18 -18.73
C THR A 75 8.64 9.51 -19.41
N GLY A 76 8.63 9.41 -20.73
CA GLY A 76 9.69 8.73 -21.47
C GLY A 76 9.68 7.21 -21.29
N GLY A 77 8.49 6.59 -21.22
CA GLY A 77 8.33 5.14 -21.25
C GLY A 77 7.80 4.49 -19.96
N LYS A 78 7.53 5.27 -18.89
CA LYS A 78 6.99 4.71 -17.64
C LYS A 78 5.51 4.42 -17.75
N ASN A 79 5.08 3.37 -17.06
CA ASN A 79 3.71 2.90 -17.00
C ASN A 79 3.25 2.79 -15.55
N VAL A 80 1.97 2.54 -15.37
CA VAL A 80 1.43 2.02 -14.12
C VAL A 80 0.89 0.61 -14.36
N MET A 81 0.80 -0.18 -13.30
CA MET A 81 0.32 -1.55 -13.38
C MET A 81 -0.80 -1.78 -12.37
N VAL A 82 -1.88 -2.37 -12.83
CA VAL A 82 -2.92 -2.88 -11.93
C VAL A 82 -2.46 -4.24 -11.41
N TYR A 83 -2.05 -4.26 -10.15
CA TYR A 83 -1.72 -5.47 -9.40
C TYR A 83 -2.09 -5.24 -7.94
N GLY A 84 -2.99 -6.05 -7.40
CA GLY A 84 -3.54 -5.82 -6.06
C GLY A 84 -2.46 -5.74 -4.98
N GLN A 85 -2.50 -4.73 -4.12
CA GLN A 85 -1.55 -4.65 -2.99
C GLN A 85 -1.60 -5.87 -2.07
N THR A 86 -2.74 -6.56 -2.00
CA THR A 86 -2.85 -7.84 -1.29
C THR A 86 -1.96 -8.90 -1.92
N GLU A 87 -1.95 -8.98 -3.26
CA GLU A 87 -1.13 -9.94 -3.99
C GLU A 87 0.37 -9.61 -3.86
N LEU A 88 0.72 -8.33 -4.01
CA LEU A 88 2.08 -7.84 -3.78
C LEU A 88 2.55 -8.16 -2.35
N THR A 89 1.69 -7.96 -1.36
CA THR A 89 2.00 -8.26 0.04
C THR A 89 2.21 -9.77 0.23
N ARG A 90 1.38 -10.60 -0.41
CA ARG A 90 1.52 -12.07 -0.40
C ARG A 90 2.86 -12.49 -0.98
N ASP A 91 3.23 -11.98 -2.16
CA ASP A 91 4.51 -12.31 -2.80
C ASP A 91 5.70 -12.00 -1.91
N LEU A 92 5.67 -10.85 -1.23
CA LEU A 92 6.72 -10.48 -0.27
C LEU A 92 6.73 -11.36 0.98
N MET A 93 5.57 -11.73 1.51
CA MET A 93 5.45 -12.62 2.67
C MET A 93 5.94 -14.02 2.33
N ASP A 94 5.55 -14.55 1.18
CA ASP A 94 5.94 -15.87 0.70
C ASP A 94 7.45 -15.95 0.47
N ALA A 95 8.04 -14.94 -0.15
CA ALA A 95 9.49 -14.87 -0.37
C ALA A 95 10.27 -14.84 0.95
N ARG A 96 9.80 -14.09 1.95
CA ARG A 96 10.44 -14.06 3.27
C ARG A 96 10.32 -15.39 3.99
N THR A 97 9.15 -16.04 3.93
CA THR A 97 8.90 -17.36 4.50
C THR A 97 9.79 -18.41 3.85
N ALA A 98 9.88 -18.41 2.51
CA ALA A 98 10.72 -19.35 1.77
C ALA A 98 12.22 -19.18 2.08
N ALA A 99 12.65 -17.96 2.37
CA ALA A 99 14.03 -17.66 2.77
C ALA A 99 14.29 -17.86 4.29
N GLY A 100 13.30 -18.31 5.07
CA GLY A 100 13.43 -18.49 6.52
C GLY A 100 13.67 -17.20 7.31
N LEU A 101 13.25 -16.06 6.77
CA LEU A 101 13.51 -14.74 7.37
C LEU A 101 12.52 -14.42 8.50
N PRO A 102 12.99 -13.89 9.62
CA PRO A 102 12.14 -13.65 10.79
C PRO A 102 11.10 -12.56 10.54
N THR A 103 9.83 -12.95 10.66
CA THR A 103 8.69 -12.04 10.76
C THR A 103 7.88 -12.44 12.00
N VAL A 104 7.77 -11.53 12.95
CA VAL A 104 7.03 -11.75 14.19
C VAL A 104 5.65 -11.14 14.03
N TYR A 105 4.66 -11.98 13.77
CA TYR A 105 3.25 -11.59 13.77
C TYR A 105 2.71 -11.53 15.19
N GLU A 106 1.63 -10.77 15.38
CA GLU A 106 0.97 -10.56 16.68
C GLU A 106 1.90 -9.92 17.72
N ALA A 107 2.87 -9.12 17.25
CA ALA A 107 3.73 -8.31 18.10
C ALA A 107 2.94 -7.11 18.63
N SER A 108 2.50 -7.16 19.88
CA SER A 108 1.75 -6.10 20.55
C SER A 108 2.66 -5.22 21.40
N ASN A 109 2.14 -4.08 21.86
CA ASN A 109 2.82 -3.15 22.77
C ASN A 109 4.26 -2.80 22.33
N VAL A 110 4.47 -2.66 21.02
CA VAL A 110 5.78 -2.31 20.46
C VAL A 110 6.19 -0.93 20.94
N GLN A 111 7.43 -0.81 21.43
CA GLN A 111 8.04 0.45 21.84
C GLN A 111 9.46 0.54 21.29
N VAL A 112 9.85 1.74 20.89
CA VAL A 112 11.21 2.03 20.40
C VAL A 112 11.99 2.81 21.46
N HIS A 113 13.22 2.41 21.70
CA HIS A 113 14.08 2.97 22.74
C HIS A 113 15.45 3.29 22.15
N ASP A 114 16.09 4.30 22.70
CA ASP A 114 17.49 4.66 22.44
C ASP A 114 17.81 4.83 20.94
N PHE A 115 16.78 5.18 20.12
CA PHE A 115 16.86 5.24 18.65
C PHE A 115 17.75 6.40 18.14
N ASP A 116 18.12 7.33 18.98
CA ASP A 116 19.04 8.44 18.74
C ASP A 116 20.46 8.16 19.27
N THR A 117 20.75 6.93 19.66
CA THR A 117 22.03 6.47 20.17
C THR A 117 22.67 5.43 19.24
N LYS A 118 23.80 4.86 19.66
CA LYS A 118 24.47 3.77 18.93
C LYS A 118 23.91 2.38 19.27
N THR A 119 22.98 2.29 20.18
CA THR A 119 22.41 1.03 20.67
C THR A 119 20.88 1.09 20.69
N PRO A 120 20.22 1.30 19.54
CA PRO A 120 18.77 1.27 19.46
C PRO A 120 18.22 -0.10 19.87
N ARG A 121 17.04 -0.10 20.46
CA ARG A 121 16.35 -1.34 20.79
C ARG A 121 14.85 -1.20 20.65
N VAL A 122 14.19 -2.33 20.42
CA VAL A 122 12.74 -2.43 20.33
C VAL A 122 12.24 -3.44 21.36
N THR A 123 11.23 -3.08 22.12
CA THR A 123 10.51 -4.03 22.97
C THR A 123 9.13 -4.30 22.41
N TYR A 124 8.63 -5.51 22.58
CA TYR A 124 7.28 -5.91 22.18
C TYR A 124 6.78 -7.07 23.06
N GLU A 125 5.48 -7.30 23.03
CA GLU A 125 4.85 -8.42 23.70
C GLU A 125 4.32 -9.41 22.67
N LYS A 126 4.49 -10.70 22.96
CA LYS A 126 3.88 -11.80 22.21
C LYS A 126 3.52 -12.93 23.16
N ASN A 127 2.30 -13.46 23.05
CA ASN A 127 1.77 -14.51 23.92
C ASN A 127 1.91 -14.22 25.42
N GLY A 128 1.73 -12.95 25.82
CA GLY A 128 1.85 -12.48 27.20
C GLY A 128 3.30 -12.40 27.72
N GLN A 129 4.29 -12.59 26.86
CA GLN A 129 5.70 -12.46 27.20
C GLN A 129 6.31 -11.21 26.56
N SER A 130 7.15 -10.50 27.32
CA SER A 130 7.91 -9.37 26.84
C SER A 130 9.20 -9.83 26.17
N HIS A 131 9.52 -9.23 25.04
CA HIS A 131 10.72 -9.49 24.26
C HIS A 131 11.46 -8.18 23.99
N THR A 132 12.78 -8.29 23.85
CA THR A 132 13.66 -7.17 23.47
C THR A 132 14.50 -7.56 22.27
N ILE A 133 14.66 -6.65 21.32
CA ILE A 133 15.55 -6.77 20.18
C ILE A 133 16.53 -5.60 20.24
N ASP A 134 17.81 -5.90 20.36
CA ASP A 134 18.88 -4.94 20.13
C ASP A 134 19.18 -4.89 18.64
N CYS A 135 19.36 -3.70 18.08
CA CYS A 135 19.55 -3.52 16.65
C CYS A 135 20.45 -2.29 16.36
N ASP A 136 20.94 -2.20 15.15
CA ASP A 136 21.72 -1.04 14.69
C ASP A 136 20.81 0.09 14.20
N PHE A 137 19.66 -0.27 13.61
CA PHE A 137 18.67 0.66 13.03
C PHE A 137 17.25 0.21 13.27
N ILE A 138 16.34 1.17 13.41
CA ILE A 138 14.89 0.95 13.47
C ILE A 138 14.26 1.63 12.26
N ALA A 139 13.53 0.86 11.44
CA ALA A 139 12.75 1.37 10.31
C ALA A 139 11.27 1.40 10.68
N GLY A 140 10.71 2.58 10.89
CA GLY A 140 9.29 2.79 11.17
C GLY A 140 8.45 2.68 9.90
N CYS A 141 7.90 1.49 9.63
CA CYS A 141 6.98 1.21 8.51
C CYS A 141 5.55 1.01 9.01
N ASP A 142 5.20 1.58 10.15
CA ASP A 142 3.99 1.35 10.94
C ASP A 142 2.86 2.36 10.68
N GLY A 143 2.99 3.17 9.63
CA GLY A 143 1.96 4.07 9.13
C GLY A 143 1.73 5.32 10.00
N PHE A 144 0.67 6.05 9.67
CA PHE A 144 0.36 7.34 10.30
C PHE A 144 0.15 7.25 11.83
N HIS A 145 -0.46 6.19 12.30
CA HIS A 145 -0.77 5.96 13.72
C HIS A 145 0.25 5.05 14.41
N GLY A 146 1.39 4.81 13.77
CA GLY A 146 2.43 3.95 14.30
C GLY A 146 3.20 4.56 15.47
N VAL A 147 3.82 3.70 16.28
CA VAL A 147 4.58 4.10 17.46
C VAL A 147 5.84 4.87 17.08
N CYS A 148 6.46 4.56 15.95
CA CYS A 148 7.71 5.21 15.52
C CYS A 148 7.51 6.71 15.30
N ARG A 149 6.41 7.11 14.62
CA ARG A 149 6.08 8.53 14.45
C ARG A 149 5.78 9.21 15.78
N ALA A 150 5.01 8.55 16.65
CA ALA A 150 4.67 9.08 17.98
C ALA A 150 5.90 9.24 18.88
N SER A 151 6.95 8.43 18.68
CA SER A 151 8.20 8.48 19.43
C SER A 151 9.17 9.55 18.95
N ALA A 152 8.99 10.06 17.71
CA ALA A 152 9.86 11.09 17.19
C ALA A 152 9.71 12.41 17.99
N PRO A 153 10.83 13.09 18.34
CA PRO A 153 10.76 14.36 19.05
C PRO A 153 9.94 15.39 18.29
N ARG A 154 9.06 16.10 18.98
CA ARG A 154 8.20 17.12 18.35
C ARG A 154 9.00 18.24 17.67
N SER A 155 10.22 18.49 18.12
CA SER A 155 11.15 19.44 17.49
C SER A 155 11.70 18.97 16.12
N ALA A 156 11.69 17.65 15.87
CA ALA A 156 12.20 17.05 14.63
C ALA A 156 11.14 16.90 13.53
N ILE A 157 9.85 16.98 13.89
CA ILE A 157 8.74 16.79 12.95
C ILE A 157 7.80 17.99 12.96
N LYS A 158 7.29 18.34 11.76
CA LYS A 158 6.20 19.29 11.61
C LYS A 158 5.01 18.57 11.01
N GLU A 159 3.91 18.56 11.73
CA GLU A 159 2.68 17.92 11.26
C GLU A 159 1.79 18.94 10.57
N PHE A 160 1.22 18.54 9.45
CA PHE A 160 0.16 19.26 8.75
C PHE A 160 -0.99 18.28 8.52
N GLU A 161 -2.16 18.62 9.06
CA GLU A 161 -3.37 17.82 8.91
C GLU A 161 -4.47 18.66 8.29
N LYS A 162 -5.16 18.09 7.30
CA LYS A 162 -6.36 18.66 6.69
C LYS A 162 -7.43 17.61 6.60
N VAL A 163 -8.53 17.84 7.27
CA VAL A 163 -9.74 17.00 7.17
C VAL A 163 -10.59 17.46 6.00
N TYR A 164 -10.92 16.54 5.11
CA TYR A 164 -11.80 16.80 3.98
C TYR A 164 -13.25 16.42 4.33
N PRO A 165 -14.27 17.18 3.87
CA PRO A 165 -15.67 16.93 4.19
C PRO A 165 -16.29 15.82 3.33
N PHE A 166 -15.49 14.90 2.83
CA PHE A 166 -15.96 13.79 2.00
C PHE A 166 -15.20 12.50 2.31
N GLY A 167 -15.82 11.38 1.97
CA GLY A 167 -15.26 10.05 2.01
C GLY A 167 -15.24 9.39 0.63
N TRP A 168 -14.79 8.16 0.60
CA TRP A 168 -14.74 7.33 -0.60
C TRP A 168 -15.60 6.08 -0.41
N LEU A 169 -16.69 5.98 -1.16
CA LEU A 169 -17.45 4.74 -1.30
C LEU A 169 -16.72 3.85 -2.31
N GLY A 170 -16.18 2.74 -1.83
CA GLY A 170 -15.48 1.75 -2.69
C GLY A 170 -16.41 0.57 -3.00
N MET A 171 -16.55 0.27 -4.28
CA MET A 171 -17.35 -0.87 -4.74
C MET A 171 -16.50 -1.81 -5.59
N LEU A 172 -16.68 -3.11 -5.38
CA LEU A 172 -16.20 -4.16 -6.27
C LEU A 172 -17.39 -4.78 -6.98
N SER A 173 -17.25 -5.02 -8.28
CA SER A 173 -18.30 -5.64 -9.08
C SER A 173 -17.68 -6.76 -9.94
N ASP A 174 -18.33 -7.92 -9.95
CA ASP A 174 -17.96 -9.04 -10.82
C ASP A 174 -18.53 -8.82 -12.23
N THR A 175 -18.15 -7.69 -12.81
CA THR A 175 -18.48 -7.29 -14.18
C THR A 175 -17.21 -6.87 -14.93
N PRO A 176 -17.17 -7.04 -16.26
CA PRO A 176 -16.07 -6.52 -17.05
C PRO A 176 -15.87 -5.02 -16.84
N PRO A 177 -14.62 -4.53 -16.85
CA PRO A 177 -14.33 -3.11 -16.75
C PRO A 177 -14.97 -2.30 -17.88
N VAL A 178 -15.38 -1.08 -17.53
CA VAL A 178 -15.93 -0.13 -18.54
C VAL A 178 -14.87 0.36 -19.53
N HIS A 179 -13.61 0.20 -19.20
CA HIS A 179 -12.46 0.53 -20.03
C HIS A 179 -11.24 -0.29 -19.62
N HIS A 180 -10.30 -0.50 -20.54
CA HIS A 180 -9.07 -1.25 -20.29
C HIS A 180 -8.04 -0.49 -19.43
N GLU A 181 -8.21 0.81 -19.25
CA GLU A 181 -7.41 1.65 -18.35
C GLU A 181 -8.30 2.45 -17.40
N LEU A 182 -7.68 3.19 -16.49
CA LEU A 182 -8.36 4.03 -15.52
C LEU A 182 -9.15 5.15 -16.19
N ILE A 183 -10.33 5.45 -15.65
CA ILE A 183 -11.09 6.66 -15.96
C ILE A 183 -11.36 7.45 -14.69
N TYR A 184 -10.91 8.68 -14.66
CA TYR A 184 -11.27 9.68 -13.66
C TYR A 184 -12.43 10.51 -14.19
N VAL A 185 -13.54 10.55 -13.45
CA VAL A 185 -14.75 11.24 -13.86
C VAL A 185 -15.02 12.41 -12.91
N ASN A 186 -15.08 13.61 -13.46
CA ASN A 186 -15.61 14.78 -12.76
C ASN A 186 -16.99 15.11 -13.33
N SER A 187 -17.99 15.11 -12.47
CA SER A 187 -19.39 15.40 -12.84
C SER A 187 -20.02 16.38 -11.85
N PRO A 188 -21.18 16.98 -12.19
CA PRO A 188 -21.92 17.81 -11.24
C PRO A 188 -22.31 17.09 -9.94
N ARG A 189 -22.37 15.75 -9.96
CA ARG A 189 -22.66 14.91 -8.78
C ARG A 189 -21.42 14.56 -7.94
N GLY A 190 -20.22 14.99 -8.35
CA GLY A 190 -18.97 14.72 -7.67
C GLY A 190 -17.97 13.94 -8.53
N PHE A 191 -17.04 13.29 -7.88
CA PHE A 191 -15.94 12.58 -8.51
C PHE A 191 -16.15 11.07 -8.45
N ALA A 192 -15.79 10.39 -9.54
CA ALA A 192 -15.72 8.93 -9.58
C ALA A 192 -14.41 8.45 -10.22
N LEU A 193 -13.92 7.30 -9.76
CA LEU A 193 -12.83 6.56 -10.38
C LEU A 193 -13.35 5.20 -10.83
N CYS A 194 -13.20 4.89 -12.11
CA CYS A 194 -13.46 3.57 -12.67
C CYS A 194 -12.12 2.87 -12.91
N SER A 195 -11.93 1.70 -12.32
CA SER A 195 -10.70 0.94 -12.46
C SER A 195 -10.98 -0.54 -12.71
N GLN A 196 -10.04 -1.17 -13.37
CA GLN A 196 -9.98 -2.59 -13.62
C GLN A 196 -9.34 -3.32 -12.43
N ARG A 197 -9.78 -4.53 -12.13
CA ARG A 197 -9.13 -5.45 -11.20
C ARG A 197 -8.69 -6.73 -11.89
N SER A 198 -9.49 -7.18 -12.85
CA SER A 198 -9.20 -8.26 -13.79
C SER A 198 -10.04 -8.04 -15.05
N GLN A 199 -10.00 -8.95 -15.99
CA GLN A 199 -10.86 -8.92 -17.17
C GLN A 199 -12.35 -9.06 -16.83
N THR A 200 -12.70 -9.58 -15.66
CA THR A 200 -14.07 -9.86 -15.22
C THR A 200 -14.47 -9.13 -13.94
N ARG A 201 -13.59 -8.30 -13.40
CA ARG A 201 -13.85 -7.59 -12.14
C ARG A 201 -13.46 -6.13 -12.24
N SER A 202 -14.39 -5.27 -11.86
CA SER A 202 -14.24 -3.82 -11.82
C SER A 202 -14.20 -3.30 -10.39
N ARG A 203 -13.56 -2.17 -10.21
CA ARG A 203 -13.59 -1.41 -8.96
C ARG A 203 -13.95 0.04 -9.23
N TYR A 204 -14.86 0.56 -8.44
CA TYR A 204 -15.30 1.94 -8.50
C TYR A 204 -15.05 2.63 -7.16
N TYR A 205 -14.66 3.89 -7.22
CA TYR A 205 -14.64 4.79 -6.08
C TYR A 205 -15.53 5.99 -6.39
N LEU A 206 -16.45 6.29 -5.49
CA LEU A 206 -17.28 7.48 -5.55
C LEU A 206 -16.89 8.39 -4.39
N GLN A 207 -16.71 9.67 -4.69
CA GLN A 207 -16.58 10.68 -3.66
C GLN A 207 -17.96 11.01 -3.11
N VAL A 208 -18.15 10.82 -1.81
CA VAL A 208 -19.44 10.98 -1.14
C VAL A 208 -19.30 11.89 0.08
N PRO A 209 -20.31 12.68 0.45
CA PRO A 209 -20.33 13.40 1.72
C PRO A 209 -20.15 12.44 2.92
N LEU A 210 -19.47 12.90 3.97
CA LEU A 210 -19.30 12.10 5.19
C LEU A 210 -20.62 11.85 5.93
N THR A 211 -21.66 12.60 5.61
CA THR A 211 -22.99 12.49 6.19
C THR A 211 -23.84 11.41 5.54
N ASP A 212 -23.47 10.97 4.34
CA ASP A 212 -24.24 9.98 3.60
C ASP A 212 -24.13 8.60 4.25
N LYS A 213 -25.24 7.87 4.19
CA LYS A 213 -25.29 6.48 4.64
C LYS A 213 -25.19 5.55 3.44
N ILE A 214 -24.66 4.36 3.67
CA ILE A 214 -24.45 3.38 2.59
C ILE A 214 -25.77 2.96 1.91
N GLU A 215 -26.87 3.01 2.64
CA GLU A 215 -28.22 2.67 2.16
C GLU A 215 -28.78 3.70 1.17
N GLU A 216 -28.13 4.85 1.03
CA GLU A 216 -28.54 5.94 0.11
C GLU A 216 -27.88 5.80 -1.27
N TRP A 217 -27.05 4.74 -1.46
CA TRP A 217 -26.26 4.51 -2.68
C TRP A 217 -26.58 3.21 -3.39
#